data_c9379f4223ccc0b093fee3b71b64ace7
#
_entry.id   c9379f4223ccc0b093fee3b71b64ace7
#
_cell.length_a   1.000
_cell.length_b   1.000
_cell.length_c   1.000
_cell.angle_alpha   90.00
_cell.angle_beta   90.00
_cell.angle_gamma   90.00
#
_symmetry.space_group_name_H-M   'P 1'
#
loop_
_entity.id
_entity.type
_entity.pdbx_description
1 polymer ?
#
loop_
_entity_poly.entity_id
_entity_poly.type
_entity_poly.pdbx_seq_one_letter_code
_entity_poly.pdbx_strand_id
1 'polypeptide(L)'
;MTANLKWKAFFIALVIIACLIGLVGLPDFPPKSWAGIKSNFTDRIKLGLDLQGGTHLILQVQVQEAISQETDQTTDHITTTLRDKVIRYDEIRKLSDTQILVHNIAPEQAGAARNLITDQFPDWDLTPAPGEPSGYLVTMKPSRIASIQQQTMDQAEETIRRRIDALGLTEPLVAPYGQGENEIIVELPGEGDPNRAKGVIQAGGQLELHLVLDAQPYPSEAAVLAAHGGILPPNAQIIQGKSTASSAGAPAADSWFVIDRIPVVTG
;
A
#
# COMPACT_ATOMS: atom_id res chain seq x y z
N MET A 1 -47.94 13.00 54.63
CA MET A 1 -46.70 12.42 53.98
C MET A 1 -46.80 12.24 52.46
N THR A 2 -47.92 12.51 51.81
CA THR A 2 -48.13 12.25 50.40
C THR A 2 -47.73 13.38 49.43
N ALA A 3 -47.52 14.61 49.91
CA ALA A 3 -47.16 15.75 49.05
C ALA A 3 -45.73 15.63 48.46
N ASN A 4 -44.78 15.02 49.19
CA ASN A 4 -43.42 14.83 48.76
C ASN A 4 -43.26 13.70 47.70
N LEU A 5 -44.24 12.77 47.63
CA LEU A 5 -44.19 11.68 46.66
C LEU A 5 -44.55 12.21 45.26
N LYS A 6 -45.52 13.09 45.14
CA LYS A 6 -45.93 13.65 43.84
C LYS A 6 -44.80 14.54 43.27
N TRP A 7 -44.10 15.32 44.10
CA TRP A 7 -42.98 16.11 43.68
C TRP A 7 -41.77 15.25 43.26
N LYS A 8 -41.49 14.17 43.99
CA LYS A 8 -40.43 13.21 43.59
C LYS A 8 -40.76 12.51 42.28
N ALA A 9 -42.01 12.10 42.11
CA ALA A 9 -42.46 11.49 40.86
C ALA A 9 -42.39 12.46 39.66
N PHE A 10 -42.72 13.75 39.89
CA PHE A 10 -42.58 14.78 38.86
C PHE A 10 -41.11 15.02 38.47
N PHE A 11 -40.17 15.09 39.45
CA PHE A 11 -38.74 15.21 39.16
C PHE A 11 -38.17 14.02 38.41
N ILE A 12 -38.58 12.79 38.79
CA ILE A 12 -38.16 11.59 38.08
C ILE A 12 -38.68 11.59 36.64
N ALA A 13 -39.96 11.94 36.43
CA ALA A 13 -40.53 12.04 35.08
C ALA A 13 -39.82 13.10 34.25
N LEU A 14 -39.47 14.27 34.82
CA LEU A 14 -38.74 15.34 34.14
C LEU A 14 -37.33 14.90 33.75
N VAL A 15 -36.61 14.19 34.63
CA VAL A 15 -35.28 13.63 34.32
C VAL A 15 -35.37 12.59 33.21
N ILE A 16 -36.37 11.69 33.24
CA ILE A 16 -36.57 10.70 32.18
C ILE A 16 -36.86 11.39 30.84
N ILE A 17 -37.73 12.41 30.83
CA ILE A 17 -38.04 13.19 29.63
C ILE A 17 -36.78 13.92 29.13
N ALA A 18 -35.99 14.55 30.01
CA ALA A 18 -34.74 15.20 29.65
C ALA A 18 -33.71 14.21 29.06
N CYS A 19 -33.59 13.00 29.63
CA CYS A 19 -32.77 11.92 29.10
C CYS A 19 -33.26 11.45 27.71
N LEU A 20 -34.55 11.27 27.54
CA LEU A 20 -35.14 10.89 26.26
C LEU A 20 -34.93 11.96 25.20
N ILE A 21 -35.09 13.24 25.54
CA ILE A 21 -34.79 14.36 24.65
C ILE A 21 -33.29 14.42 24.33
N GLY A 22 -32.40 14.15 25.29
CA GLY A 22 -30.95 14.07 25.07
C GLY A 22 -30.55 12.97 24.13
N LEU A 23 -31.21 11.80 24.24
CA LEU A 23 -30.97 10.60 23.41
C LEU A 23 -31.51 10.76 21.98
N VAL A 24 -32.73 11.28 21.85
CA VAL A 24 -33.42 11.45 20.54
C VAL A 24 -33.02 12.77 19.85
N GLY A 25 -32.45 13.73 20.65
CA GLY A 25 -32.23 15.11 20.22
C GLY A 25 -33.53 15.90 20.22
N LEU A 26 -33.40 17.24 20.23
CA LEU A 26 -34.55 18.12 19.98
C LEU A 26 -34.92 17.94 18.51
N PRO A 27 -36.08 17.32 18.17
CA PRO A 27 -36.57 17.40 16.82
C PRO A 27 -36.90 18.87 16.53
N ASP A 28 -36.90 19.25 15.23
CA ASP A 28 -37.51 20.49 14.81
C ASP A 28 -38.95 20.52 15.38
N PHE A 29 -39.15 21.42 16.34
CA PHE A 29 -40.42 21.45 17.04
C PHE A 29 -41.41 22.31 16.21
N PRO A 30 -42.59 21.80 15.85
CA PRO A 30 -43.22 20.53 16.16
C PRO A 30 -42.82 19.40 15.20
N PRO A 31 -42.75 18.13 15.66
CA PRO A 31 -42.35 17.00 14.85
C PRO A 31 -43.39 16.80 13.72
N LYS A 32 -42.97 17.07 12.49
CA LYS A 32 -43.85 17.01 11.33
C LYS A 32 -44.32 15.60 10.95
N SER A 33 -43.64 14.55 11.47
CA SER A 33 -44.01 13.16 11.17
C SER A 33 -43.25 12.16 12.11
N TRP A 34 -43.88 11.00 12.39
CA TRP A 34 -43.25 9.86 13.02
C TRP A 34 -41.99 9.38 12.27
N ALA A 35 -41.93 9.57 10.96
CA ALA A 35 -40.78 9.24 10.12
C ALA A 35 -39.58 10.09 10.51
N GLY A 36 -39.70 11.37 10.84
CA GLY A 36 -38.64 12.26 11.25
C GLY A 36 -38.03 11.88 12.62
N ILE A 37 -38.83 11.34 13.54
CA ILE A 37 -38.34 10.86 14.85
C ILE A 37 -37.53 9.59 14.66
N LYS A 38 -37.96 8.70 13.77
CA LYS A 38 -37.25 7.45 13.47
C LYS A 38 -35.93 7.69 12.76
N SER A 39 -35.87 8.63 11.81
CA SER A 39 -34.62 8.98 11.13
C SER A 39 -33.60 9.60 12.09
N ASN A 40 -34.03 10.55 12.95
CA ASN A 40 -33.14 11.16 13.93
C ASN A 40 -32.57 10.17 14.95
N PHE A 41 -33.37 9.14 15.31
CA PHE A 41 -32.91 8.07 16.20
C PHE A 41 -31.86 7.16 15.52
N THR A 42 -32.09 6.81 14.25
CA THR A 42 -31.18 5.97 13.46
C THR A 42 -29.89 6.71 13.13
N ASP A 43 -29.96 8.02 12.88
CA ASP A 43 -28.78 8.83 12.50
C ASP A 43 -27.87 9.18 13.71
N ARG A 44 -28.43 9.14 14.94
CA ARG A 44 -27.65 9.46 16.16
C ARG A 44 -27.11 8.24 16.90
N ILE A 45 -27.80 7.11 16.80
CA ILE A 45 -27.32 5.86 17.39
C ILE A 45 -26.66 5.05 16.28
N LYS A 46 -25.34 5.17 16.19
CA LYS A 46 -24.55 4.36 15.28
C LYS A 46 -24.46 2.95 15.85
N LEU A 47 -25.20 2.06 15.23
CA LEU A 47 -25.21 0.64 15.59
C LEU A 47 -23.98 -0.03 14.95
N GLY A 48 -23.27 -0.83 15.74
CA GLY A 48 -22.15 -1.62 15.23
C GLY A 48 -22.59 -2.74 14.28
N LEU A 49 -21.61 -3.46 13.72
CA LEU A 49 -21.78 -4.53 12.76
C LEU A 49 -22.80 -5.59 13.19
N ASP A 50 -22.82 -5.95 14.47
CA ASP A 50 -23.70 -6.97 15.05
C ASP A 50 -25.19 -6.62 14.99
N LEU A 51 -25.53 -5.34 15.01
CA LEU A 51 -26.91 -4.86 15.04
C LEU A 51 -27.40 -4.31 13.70
N GLN A 52 -26.51 -3.76 12.91
CA GLN A 52 -26.81 -3.22 11.59
C GLN A 52 -26.62 -4.24 10.48
N GLY A 53 -25.86 -5.30 10.73
CA GLY A 53 -25.27 -6.16 9.72
C GLY A 53 -24.18 -5.41 8.96
N GLY A 54 -23.46 -6.10 8.12
CA GLY A 54 -22.38 -5.49 7.32
C GLY A 54 -21.36 -6.52 6.86
N THR A 55 -20.29 -6.01 6.30
CA THR A 55 -19.20 -6.82 5.75
C THR A 55 -18.00 -6.78 6.70
N HIS A 56 -17.45 -7.95 6.98
CA HIS A 56 -16.23 -8.17 7.74
C HIS A 56 -15.19 -8.82 6.82
N LEU A 57 -14.05 -8.17 6.63
CA LEU A 57 -12.98 -8.64 5.77
C LEU A 57 -11.67 -8.69 6.56
N ILE A 58 -10.88 -9.71 6.30
CA ILE A 58 -9.48 -9.77 6.73
C ILE A 58 -8.63 -9.71 5.46
N LEU A 59 -7.77 -8.71 5.38
CA LEU A 59 -6.91 -8.44 4.25
C LEU A 59 -5.47 -8.71 4.62
N GLN A 60 -4.78 -9.53 3.84
CA GLN A 60 -3.37 -9.79 4.02
C GLN A 60 -2.55 -8.77 3.22
N VAL A 61 -1.63 -8.08 3.89
CA VAL A 61 -0.70 -7.13 3.27
C VAL A 61 0.54 -7.88 2.80
N GLN A 62 0.92 -7.68 1.55
CA GLN A 62 2.09 -8.34 0.96
C GLN A 62 3.39 -7.59 1.31
N VAL A 63 3.76 -7.59 2.57
CA VAL A 63 4.98 -6.93 3.07
C VAL A 63 6.24 -7.48 2.41
N GLN A 64 6.24 -8.76 2.03
CA GLN A 64 7.37 -9.38 1.36
C GLN A 64 7.70 -8.71 0.01
N GLU A 65 6.69 -8.24 -0.71
CA GLU A 65 6.87 -7.49 -1.94
C GLU A 65 7.58 -6.15 -1.71
N ALA A 66 7.21 -5.43 -0.65
CA ALA A 66 7.89 -4.18 -0.27
C ALA A 66 9.36 -4.40 0.10
N ILE A 67 9.66 -5.48 0.82
CA ILE A 67 11.05 -5.87 1.15
C ILE A 67 11.83 -6.22 -0.13
N SER A 68 11.19 -6.94 -1.03
CA SER A 68 11.76 -7.33 -2.33
C SER A 68 12.09 -6.11 -3.19
N GLN A 69 11.18 -5.14 -3.28
CA GLN A 69 11.38 -3.88 -4.00
C GLN A 69 12.51 -3.03 -3.40
N GLU A 70 12.59 -2.92 -2.07
CA GLU A 70 13.69 -2.24 -1.39
C GLU A 70 15.05 -2.87 -1.73
N THR A 71 15.09 -4.20 -1.81
CA THR A 71 16.31 -4.93 -2.19
C THR A 71 16.69 -4.67 -3.64
N ASP A 72 15.72 -4.61 -4.56
CA ASP A 72 15.95 -4.29 -5.97
C ASP A 72 16.47 -2.85 -6.13
N GLN A 73 15.85 -1.88 -5.46
CA GLN A 73 16.31 -0.49 -5.44
C GLN A 73 17.73 -0.35 -4.88
N THR A 74 18.00 -1.04 -3.77
CA THR A 74 19.35 -1.02 -3.16
C THR A 74 20.37 -1.66 -4.08
N THR A 75 20.03 -2.74 -4.81
CA THR A 75 20.91 -3.37 -5.80
C THR A 75 21.33 -2.38 -6.89
N ASP A 76 20.37 -1.59 -7.41
CA ASP A 76 20.66 -0.58 -8.40
C ASP A 76 21.47 0.59 -7.84
N HIS A 77 21.18 1.02 -6.62
CA HIS A 77 21.94 2.05 -5.94
C HIS A 77 23.38 1.63 -5.72
N ILE A 78 23.63 0.40 -5.25
CA ILE A 78 24.98 -0.16 -5.10
C ILE A 78 25.69 -0.20 -6.45
N THR A 79 25.01 -0.67 -7.50
CA THR A 79 25.52 -0.75 -8.86
C THR A 79 25.97 0.62 -9.38
N THR A 80 25.10 1.61 -9.23
CA THR A 80 25.39 3.00 -9.65
C THR A 80 26.53 3.59 -8.84
N THR A 81 26.51 3.42 -7.52
CA THR A 81 27.52 3.94 -6.60
C THR A 81 28.93 3.37 -6.90
N LEU A 82 29.04 2.05 -7.12
CA LEU A 82 30.32 1.41 -7.45
C LEU A 82 30.80 1.86 -8.83
N ARG A 83 29.91 2.02 -9.80
CA ARG A 83 30.24 2.52 -11.14
C ARG A 83 30.77 3.95 -11.11
N ASP A 84 30.11 4.85 -10.36
CA ASP A 84 30.49 6.26 -10.23
C ASP A 84 31.87 6.43 -9.57
N LYS A 85 32.22 5.51 -8.67
CA LYS A 85 33.55 5.47 -8.03
C LYS A 85 34.60 4.67 -8.82
N VAL A 86 34.23 4.19 -10.02
CA VAL A 86 35.11 3.41 -10.90
C VAL A 86 35.66 2.15 -10.20
N ILE A 87 34.85 1.55 -9.33
CA ILE A 87 35.19 0.27 -8.68
C ILE A 87 34.80 -0.85 -9.62
N ARG A 88 35.76 -1.76 -9.87
CA ARG A 88 35.56 -2.90 -10.79
C ARG A 88 34.97 -4.07 -10.03
N TYR A 89 33.88 -4.62 -10.56
CA TYR A 89 33.20 -5.82 -10.11
C TYR A 89 32.72 -6.62 -11.33
N ASP A 90 32.45 -7.90 -11.17
CA ASP A 90 31.94 -8.72 -12.27
C ASP A 90 30.41 -8.63 -12.35
N GLU A 91 29.72 -8.89 -11.25
CA GLU A 91 28.26 -8.95 -11.22
C GLU A 91 27.71 -8.48 -9.86
N ILE A 92 26.57 -7.81 -9.88
CA ILE A 92 25.77 -7.54 -8.67
C ILE A 92 24.38 -8.11 -8.93
N ARG A 93 23.95 -8.99 -8.05
CA ARG A 93 22.64 -9.63 -8.20
C ARG A 93 21.94 -9.83 -6.86
N LYS A 94 20.62 -9.78 -6.89
CA LYS A 94 19.77 -10.17 -5.79
C LYS A 94 19.80 -11.69 -5.63
N LEU A 95 20.12 -12.19 -4.43
CA LEU A 95 20.04 -13.60 -4.08
C LEU A 95 18.69 -13.98 -3.47
N SER A 96 18.16 -13.10 -2.65
CA SER A 96 16.86 -13.25 -1.99
C SER A 96 16.24 -11.88 -1.74
N ASP A 97 15.04 -11.83 -1.19
CA ASP A 97 14.38 -10.57 -0.87
C ASP A 97 15.11 -9.72 0.19
N THR A 98 16.13 -10.27 0.84
CA THR A 98 16.89 -9.59 1.88
C THR A 98 18.39 -9.64 1.64
N GLN A 99 18.87 -10.20 0.51
CA GLN A 99 20.28 -10.42 0.26
C GLN A 99 20.69 -10.05 -1.17
N ILE A 100 21.80 -9.34 -1.28
CA ILE A 100 22.44 -8.94 -2.53
C ILE A 100 23.86 -9.51 -2.54
N LEU A 101 24.26 -10.13 -3.64
CA LEU A 101 25.62 -10.60 -3.87
C LEU A 101 26.35 -9.61 -4.76
N VAL A 102 27.49 -9.14 -4.30
CA VAL A 102 28.47 -8.39 -5.10
C VAL A 102 29.60 -9.33 -5.40
N HIS A 103 29.71 -9.73 -6.65
CA HIS A 103 30.64 -10.77 -7.10
C HIS A 103 31.97 -10.14 -7.56
N ASN A 104 33.06 -10.70 -7.08
CA ASN A 104 34.41 -10.48 -7.57
C ASN A 104 34.85 -9.01 -7.71
N ILE A 105 34.91 -8.28 -6.60
CA ILE A 105 35.47 -6.94 -6.58
C ILE A 105 37.01 -7.04 -6.73
N ALA A 106 37.60 -6.15 -7.54
CA ALA A 106 39.03 -6.09 -7.71
C ALA A 106 39.74 -5.99 -6.34
N PRO A 107 40.72 -6.89 -6.01
CA PRO A 107 41.31 -6.99 -4.67
C PRO A 107 41.91 -5.67 -4.15
N GLU A 108 42.49 -4.87 -5.05
CA GLU A 108 43.04 -3.55 -4.73
C GLU A 108 41.96 -2.52 -4.36
N GLN A 109 40.71 -2.71 -4.77
CA GLN A 109 39.59 -1.82 -4.51
C GLN A 109 38.63 -2.37 -3.45
N ALA A 110 38.83 -3.59 -2.94
CA ALA A 110 37.94 -4.25 -2.00
C ALA A 110 37.73 -3.46 -0.71
N GLY A 111 38.77 -2.83 -0.18
CA GLY A 111 38.67 -1.96 1.00
C GLY A 111 37.88 -0.69 0.76
N ALA A 112 38.05 -0.06 -0.41
CA ALA A 112 37.31 1.13 -0.79
C ALA A 112 35.81 0.80 -1.01
N ALA A 113 35.54 -0.31 -1.69
CA ALA A 113 34.16 -0.80 -1.90
C ALA A 113 33.45 -1.11 -0.59
N ARG A 114 34.14 -1.79 0.35
CA ARG A 114 33.60 -2.10 1.67
C ARG A 114 33.22 -0.85 2.43
N ASN A 115 34.12 0.12 2.53
CA ASN A 115 33.87 1.37 3.24
C ASN A 115 32.71 2.13 2.60
N LEU A 116 32.70 2.21 1.28
CA LEU A 116 31.66 2.91 0.52
C LEU A 116 30.27 2.29 0.76
N ILE A 117 30.16 0.97 0.69
CA ILE A 117 28.90 0.27 0.91
C ILE A 117 28.45 0.43 2.37
N THR A 118 29.35 0.26 3.33
CA THR A 118 29.04 0.38 4.76
C THR A 118 28.58 1.81 5.13
N ASP A 119 29.21 2.83 4.55
CA ASP A 119 28.92 4.22 4.84
C ASP A 119 27.60 4.70 4.19
N GLN A 120 27.34 4.25 2.96
CA GLN A 120 26.16 4.69 2.22
C GLN A 120 24.91 3.85 2.47
N PHE A 121 25.07 2.59 2.89
CA PHE A 121 23.96 1.67 3.16
C PHE A 121 23.99 1.16 4.61
N PRO A 122 23.77 2.05 5.59
CA PRO A 122 23.88 1.71 7.02
C PRO A 122 22.85 0.68 7.49
N ASP A 123 21.77 0.49 6.74
CA ASP A 123 20.70 -0.47 7.01
C ASP A 123 21.02 -1.89 6.52
N TRP A 124 22.20 -2.07 5.94
CA TRP A 124 22.67 -3.34 5.40
C TRP A 124 23.97 -3.78 6.08
N ASP A 125 24.08 -5.07 6.32
CA ASP A 125 25.30 -5.69 6.83
C ASP A 125 26.11 -6.26 5.68
N LEU A 126 27.41 -5.96 5.66
CA LEU A 126 28.34 -6.44 4.65
C LEU A 126 29.23 -7.54 5.23
N THR A 127 29.12 -8.73 4.65
CA THR A 127 29.95 -9.89 5.03
C THR A 127 30.67 -10.46 3.80
N PRO A 128 31.85 -11.11 3.96
CA PRO A 128 32.47 -11.83 2.86
C PRO A 128 31.54 -12.92 2.33
N ALA A 129 31.45 -13.03 1.01
CA ALA A 129 30.59 -14.05 0.38
C ALA A 129 31.22 -15.45 0.59
N PRO A 130 30.44 -16.44 1.03
CA PRO A 130 30.92 -17.80 1.19
C PRO A 130 31.42 -18.40 -0.13
N GLY A 131 32.68 -18.87 -0.16
CA GLY A 131 33.24 -19.48 -1.35
C GLY A 131 33.84 -18.52 -2.39
N GLU A 132 33.78 -17.20 -2.15
CA GLU A 132 34.29 -16.18 -3.06
C GLU A 132 35.31 -15.26 -2.36
N PRO A 133 36.60 -15.33 -2.71
CA PRO A 133 37.64 -14.56 -2.01
C PRO A 133 37.49 -13.04 -2.11
N SER A 134 36.82 -12.54 -3.15
CA SER A 134 36.65 -11.13 -3.45
C SER A 134 35.18 -10.73 -3.56
N GLY A 135 34.26 -11.58 -3.09
CA GLY A 135 32.83 -11.34 -3.08
C GLY A 135 32.32 -10.83 -1.75
N TYR A 136 31.26 -10.05 -1.77
CA TYR A 136 30.55 -9.58 -0.58
C TYR A 136 29.07 -9.93 -0.64
N LEU A 137 28.57 -10.40 0.48
CA LEU A 137 27.14 -10.58 0.72
C LEU A 137 26.63 -9.38 1.53
N VAL A 138 25.71 -8.64 0.95
CA VAL A 138 25.02 -7.49 1.55
C VAL A 138 23.68 -7.98 2.03
N THR A 139 23.44 -7.99 3.34
CA THR A 139 22.23 -8.54 3.96
C THR A 139 21.49 -7.43 4.67
N MET A 140 20.18 -7.33 4.42
CA MET A 140 19.31 -6.34 5.08
C MET A 140 19.24 -6.60 6.58
N LYS A 141 19.41 -5.56 7.39
CA LYS A 141 19.33 -5.67 8.85
C LYS A 141 17.90 -5.98 9.32
N PRO A 142 17.73 -6.80 10.36
CA PRO A 142 16.41 -7.08 10.92
C PRO A 142 15.63 -5.82 11.33
N SER A 143 16.33 -4.78 11.78
CA SER A 143 15.74 -3.49 12.12
C SER A 143 15.11 -2.80 10.90
N ARG A 144 15.74 -2.90 9.73
CA ARG A 144 15.21 -2.35 8.48
C ARG A 144 14.00 -3.13 8.02
N ILE A 145 14.04 -4.47 8.08
CA ILE A 145 12.91 -5.35 7.77
C ILE A 145 11.70 -4.97 8.63
N ALA A 146 11.89 -4.83 9.94
CA ALA A 146 10.81 -4.43 10.86
C ALA A 146 10.27 -3.02 10.53
N SER A 147 11.15 -2.08 10.16
CA SER A 147 10.74 -0.73 9.75
C SER A 147 9.92 -0.75 8.46
N ILE A 148 10.33 -1.52 7.43
CA ILE A 148 9.58 -1.68 6.19
C ILE A 148 8.21 -2.32 6.46
N GLN A 149 8.17 -3.37 7.28
CA GLN A 149 6.94 -4.02 7.68
C GLN A 149 5.96 -3.03 8.31
N GLN A 150 6.41 -2.26 9.30
CA GLN A 150 5.57 -1.27 9.96
C GLN A 150 5.08 -0.18 8.98
N GLN A 151 5.98 0.38 8.19
CA GLN A 151 5.63 1.42 7.21
C GLN A 151 4.63 0.90 6.17
N THR A 152 4.83 -0.34 5.67
CA THR A 152 3.91 -0.94 4.70
C THR A 152 2.53 -1.18 5.30
N MET A 153 2.46 -1.63 6.54
CA MET A 153 1.19 -1.80 7.27
C MET A 153 0.47 -0.47 7.47
N ASP A 154 1.18 0.58 7.92
CA ASP A 154 0.61 1.91 8.13
C ASP A 154 0.08 2.51 6.81
N GLN A 155 0.83 2.37 5.72
CA GLN A 155 0.43 2.82 4.38
C GLN A 155 -0.79 2.03 3.85
N ALA A 156 -0.82 0.72 4.08
CA ALA A 156 -1.94 -0.12 3.68
C ALA A 156 -3.21 0.27 4.44
N GLU A 157 -3.14 0.46 5.76
CA GLU A 157 -4.26 0.92 6.58
C GLU A 157 -4.80 2.26 6.09
N GLU A 158 -3.93 3.25 5.90
CA GLU A 158 -4.31 4.58 5.42
C GLU A 158 -4.94 4.53 4.01
N THR A 159 -4.38 3.71 3.12
CA THR A 159 -4.90 3.54 1.76
C THR A 159 -6.28 2.89 1.78
N ILE A 160 -6.46 1.83 2.57
CA ILE A 160 -7.75 1.16 2.73
C ILE A 160 -8.78 2.15 3.31
N ARG A 161 -8.42 2.90 4.35
CA ARG A 161 -9.29 3.90 4.97
C ARG A 161 -9.77 4.93 3.96
N ARG A 162 -8.86 5.53 3.18
CA ARG A 162 -9.22 6.51 2.13
C ARG A 162 -10.14 5.93 1.06
N ARG A 163 -9.95 4.67 0.66
CA ARG A 163 -10.81 4.01 -0.33
C ARG A 163 -12.21 3.73 0.21
N ILE A 164 -12.29 3.36 1.48
CA ILE A 164 -13.57 3.12 2.15
C ILE A 164 -14.32 4.43 2.39
N ASP A 165 -13.63 5.50 2.76
CA ASP A 165 -14.22 6.83 2.91
C ASP A 165 -14.89 7.30 1.61
N ALA A 166 -14.32 6.96 0.45
CA ALA A 166 -14.91 7.24 -0.85
C ALA A 166 -16.25 6.50 -1.12
N LEU A 167 -16.56 5.43 -0.38
CA LEU A 167 -17.84 4.74 -0.41
C LEU A 167 -18.94 5.50 0.36
N GLY A 168 -18.59 6.50 1.16
CA GLY A 168 -19.52 7.25 1.98
C GLY A 168 -20.12 6.43 3.13
N LEU A 169 -19.45 5.36 3.54
CA LEU A 169 -19.88 4.51 4.66
C LEU A 169 -19.65 5.22 6.00
N THR A 170 -20.55 4.97 6.94
CA THR A 170 -20.51 5.59 8.26
C THR A 170 -19.65 4.73 9.19
N GLU A 171 -18.52 5.31 9.66
CA GLU A 171 -17.64 4.73 10.69
C GLU A 171 -17.11 3.30 10.38
N PRO A 172 -16.34 3.14 9.29
CA PRO A 172 -15.66 1.88 9.06
C PRO A 172 -14.58 1.68 10.13
N LEU A 173 -14.39 0.43 10.58
CA LEU A 173 -13.25 0.04 11.38
C LEU A 173 -12.17 -0.52 10.46
N VAL A 174 -10.99 0.09 10.50
CA VAL A 174 -9.78 -0.41 9.82
C VAL A 174 -8.67 -0.44 10.84
N ALA A 175 -8.15 -1.62 11.15
CA ALA A 175 -7.12 -1.80 12.15
C ALA A 175 -6.23 -3.02 11.84
N PRO A 176 -4.97 -3.05 12.32
CA PRO A 176 -4.15 -4.25 12.26
C PRO A 176 -4.82 -5.43 12.97
N TYR A 177 -4.72 -6.62 12.38
CA TYR A 177 -5.31 -7.83 12.91
C TYR A 177 -4.22 -8.88 13.17
N GLY A 178 -4.38 -9.63 14.26
CA GLY A 178 -3.41 -10.65 14.67
C GLY A 178 -2.11 -10.08 15.27
N GLN A 179 -1.25 -10.99 15.74
CA GLN A 179 0.07 -10.63 16.26
C GLN A 179 1.15 -10.98 15.23
N GLY A 180 1.45 -10.04 14.35
CA GLY A 180 2.56 -10.17 13.40
C GLY A 180 2.23 -10.89 12.09
N GLU A 181 0.96 -11.06 11.74
CA GLU A 181 0.52 -11.78 10.54
C GLU A 181 0.36 -10.87 9.30
N ASN A 182 0.74 -9.59 9.39
CA ASN A 182 0.59 -8.61 8.32
C ASN A 182 -0.85 -8.53 7.77
N GLU A 183 -1.84 -8.63 8.67
CA GLU A 183 -3.25 -8.59 8.33
C GLU A 183 -3.91 -7.32 8.84
N ILE A 184 -4.91 -6.85 8.08
CA ILE A 184 -5.77 -5.72 8.42
C ILE A 184 -7.21 -6.19 8.45
N ILE A 185 -7.88 -5.94 9.57
CA ILE A 185 -9.32 -6.13 9.69
C ILE A 185 -10.04 -4.89 9.17
N VAL A 186 -11.08 -5.14 8.38
CA VAL A 186 -11.95 -4.12 7.84
C VAL A 186 -13.39 -4.49 8.14
N GLU A 187 -14.06 -3.65 8.93
CA GLU A 187 -15.46 -3.81 9.25
C GLU A 187 -16.25 -2.64 8.64
N LEU A 188 -17.26 -2.97 7.85
CA LEU A 188 -18.08 -2.03 7.10
C LEU A 188 -19.56 -2.17 7.54
N PRO A 189 -19.98 -1.45 8.59
CA PRO A 189 -21.37 -1.49 9.04
C PRO A 189 -22.30 -0.98 7.94
N GLY A 190 -23.41 -1.70 7.70
CA GLY A 190 -24.40 -1.32 6.71
C GLY A 190 -24.08 -1.69 5.25
N GLU A 191 -22.85 -2.18 4.95
CA GLU A 191 -22.53 -2.69 3.61
C GLU A 191 -22.78 -4.21 3.55
N GLY A 192 -23.85 -4.59 2.88
CA GLY A 192 -24.29 -5.98 2.77
C GLY A 192 -23.63 -6.77 1.63
N ASP A 193 -22.89 -6.09 0.72
CA ASP A 193 -22.23 -6.76 -0.41
C ASP A 193 -20.71 -6.81 -0.25
N PRO A 194 -20.15 -7.95 0.18
CA PRO A 194 -18.71 -8.11 0.33
C PRO A 194 -17.92 -7.94 -0.98
N ASN A 195 -18.54 -8.26 -2.14
CA ASN A 195 -17.86 -8.15 -3.42
C ASN A 195 -17.70 -6.67 -3.84
N ARG A 196 -18.70 -5.85 -3.55
CA ARG A 196 -18.61 -4.41 -3.77
C ARG A 196 -17.51 -3.79 -2.90
N ALA A 197 -17.49 -4.10 -1.62
CA ALA A 197 -16.46 -3.66 -0.69
C ALA A 197 -15.06 -4.09 -1.16
N LYS A 198 -14.89 -5.38 -1.51
CA LYS A 198 -13.65 -5.92 -2.04
C LYS A 198 -13.24 -5.22 -3.35
N GLY A 199 -14.18 -4.99 -4.26
CA GLY A 199 -13.92 -4.29 -5.52
C GLY A 199 -13.36 -2.89 -5.32
N VAL A 200 -13.87 -2.12 -4.36
CA VAL A 200 -13.39 -0.77 -4.05
C VAL A 200 -12.02 -0.81 -3.37
N ILE A 201 -11.84 -1.71 -2.42
CA ILE A 201 -10.55 -1.86 -1.72
C ILE A 201 -9.45 -2.29 -2.70
N GLN A 202 -9.75 -3.18 -3.65
CA GLN A 202 -8.81 -3.69 -4.65
C GLN A 202 -8.66 -2.79 -5.89
N ALA A 203 -9.57 -1.87 -6.14
CA ALA A 203 -9.61 -1.03 -7.36
C ALA A 203 -8.51 0.04 -7.46
N GLY A 204 -7.51 0.01 -6.62
CA GLY A 204 -6.41 0.95 -6.67
C GLY A 204 -5.30 0.48 -7.59
N GLY A 205 -5.04 1.22 -8.65
CA GLY A 205 -3.77 1.16 -9.37
C GLY A 205 -2.71 1.93 -8.58
N GLN A 206 -1.53 1.38 -8.45
CA GLN A 206 -0.35 2.12 -8.05
C GLN A 206 0.10 2.95 -9.26
N LEU A 207 0.32 4.24 -9.05
CA LEU A 207 0.91 5.08 -10.09
C LEU A 207 2.43 4.88 -10.05
N GLU A 208 2.96 4.35 -11.12
CA GLU A 208 4.40 4.20 -11.29
C GLU A 208 4.86 5.00 -12.50
N LEU A 209 5.92 5.78 -12.32
CA LEU A 209 6.57 6.48 -13.41
C LEU A 209 7.85 5.73 -13.76
N HIS A 210 7.87 5.14 -14.94
CA HIS A 210 9.02 4.43 -15.47
C HIS A 210 9.71 5.24 -16.56
N LEU A 211 11.02 5.11 -16.65
CA LEU A 211 11.78 5.66 -17.77
C LEU A 211 11.50 4.82 -19.01
N VAL A 212 11.09 5.47 -20.09
CA VAL A 212 10.94 4.81 -21.40
C VAL A 212 12.31 4.71 -22.05
N LEU A 213 12.76 3.50 -22.31
CA LEU A 213 14.10 3.24 -22.88
C LEU A 213 14.12 3.46 -24.39
N ASP A 214 12.99 3.18 -25.08
CA ASP A 214 12.83 3.41 -26.51
C ASP A 214 11.83 4.52 -26.79
N ALA A 215 12.24 5.53 -27.52
CA ALA A 215 11.43 6.70 -27.83
C ALA A 215 10.21 6.40 -28.72
N GLN A 216 10.16 5.24 -29.39
CA GLN A 216 9.08 4.88 -30.32
C GLN A 216 8.30 3.66 -29.86
N PRO A 217 6.96 3.70 -29.97
CA PRO A 217 6.13 2.56 -29.66
C PRO A 217 6.24 1.48 -30.76
N TYR A 218 6.14 0.24 -30.35
CA TYR A 218 6.13 -0.93 -31.24
C TYR A 218 4.69 -1.45 -31.45
N PRO A 219 4.39 -2.04 -32.63
CA PRO A 219 3.07 -2.57 -32.94
C PRO A 219 2.75 -3.90 -32.23
N SER A 220 3.78 -4.61 -31.73
CA SER A 220 3.62 -5.87 -31.02
C SER A 220 4.82 -6.19 -30.14
N GLU A 221 4.65 -7.05 -29.16
CA GLU A 221 5.73 -7.59 -28.33
C GLU A 221 6.82 -8.27 -29.15
N ALA A 222 6.42 -9.03 -30.19
CA ALA A 222 7.35 -9.67 -31.10
C ALA A 222 8.22 -8.66 -31.87
N ALA A 223 7.68 -7.48 -32.19
CA ALA A 223 8.44 -6.42 -32.86
C ALA A 223 9.48 -5.79 -31.90
N VAL A 224 9.15 -5.67 -30.60
CA VAL A 224 10.12 -5.24 -29.56
C VAL A 224 11.29 -6.23 -29.49
N LEU A 225 11.00 -7.52 -29.36
CA LEU A 225 12.04 -8.56 -29.27
C LEU A 225 12.90 -8.60 -30.55
N ALA A 226 12.29 -8.47 -31.73
CA ALA A 226 13.01 -8.44 -33.00
C ALA A 226 13.96 -7.23 -33.11
N ALA A 227 13.54 -6.06 -32.62
CA ALA A 227 14.36 -4.85 -32.61
C ALA A 227 15.59 -4.96 -31.69
N HIS A 228 15.48 -5.76 -30.61
CA HIS A 228 16.56 -5.98 -29.63
C HIS A 228 17.34 -7.27 -29.85
N GLY A 229 17.22 -7.90 -31.02
CA GLY A 229 17.94 -9.15 -31.32
C GLY A 229 17.49 -10.36 -30.49
N GLY A 230 16.26 -10.33 -29.96
CA GLY A 230 15.68 -11.41 -29.17
C GLY A 230 16.00 -11.37 -27.67
N ILE A 231 16.83 -10.45 -27.22
CA ILE A 231 17.24 -10.33 -25.79
C ILE A 231 17.03 -8.89 -25.35
N LEU A 232 16.21 -8.70 -24.34
CA LEU A 232 16.05 -7.39 -23.70
C LEU A 232 17.24 -7.06 -22.79
N PRO A 233 17.56 -5.77 -22.61
CA PRO A 233 18.48 -5.34 -21.54
C PRO A 233 18.03 -5.88 -20.18
N PRO A 234 18.94 -6.22 -19.26
CA PRO A 234 18.61 -6.87 -18.00
C PRO A 234 17.65 -6.08 -17.11
N ASN A 235 17.58 -4.75 -17.29
CA ASN A 235 16.69 -3.88 -16.53
C ASN A 235 15.45 -3.46 -17.33
N ALA A 236 15.20 -4.03 -18.51
CA ALA A 236 14.09 -3.64 -19.35
C ALA A 236 12.87 -4.54 -19.15
N GLN A 237 11.69 -3.93 -19.24
CA GLN A 237 10.40 -4.61 -19.22
C GLN A 237 9.56 -4.11 -20.40
N ILE A 238 8.81 -5.03 -21.01
CA ILE A 238 7.85 -4.70 -22.06
C ILE A 238 6.50 -4.45 -21.41
N ILE A 239 5.86 -3.32 -21.72
CA ILE A 239 4.49 -3.04 -21.31
C ILE A 239 3.61 -2.73 -22.52
N GLN A 240 2.34 -3.11 -22.42
CA GLN A 240 1.31 -2.72 -23.38
C GLN A 240 0.67 -1.40 -22.92
N GLY A 241 0.85 -0.35 -23.71
CA GLY A 241 0.22 0.94 -23.49
C GLY A 241 -1.09 1.04 -24.25
N LYS A 242 -2.16 1.51 -23.56
CA LYS A 242 -3.38 1.93 -24.26
C LYS A 242 -3.18 3.35 -24.73
N SER A 243 -3.11 3.54 -26.05
CA SER A 243 -3.16 4.90 -26.63
C SER A 243 -4.54 5.48 -26.32
N THR A 244 -4.60 6.50 -25.46
CA THR A 244 -5.77 7.36 -25.40
C THR A 244 -5.82 8.12 -26.70
N ALA A 245 -6.82 7.82 -27.52
CA ALA A 245 -7.03 8.40 -28.84
C ALA A 245 -6.86 9.93 -28.79
N SER A 246 -5.77 10.41 -29.37
CA SER A 246 -5.60 11.80 -29.73
C SER A 246 -6.46 12.04 -30.97
N SER A 247 -7.46 12.90 -30.83
CA SER A 247 -8.19 13.61 -31.90
C SER A 247 -8.47 12.84 -33.20
N ALA A 248 -9.76 12.64 -33.45
CA ALA A 248 -10.37 12.28 -34.73
C ALA A 248 -10.23 10.82 -35.21
N GLY A 249 -11.04 9.93 -34.65
CA GLY A 249 -11.65 8.81 -35.42
C GLY A 249 -10.80 7.60 -35.76
N ALA A 250 -9.56 7.51 -35.32
CA ALA A 250 -8.76 6.30 -35.48
C ALA A 250 -8.94 5.38 -34.26
N PRO A 251 -9.12 4.04 -34.47
CA PRO A 251 -9.13 3.11 -33.36
C PRO A 251 -7.79 3.19 -32.62
N ALA A 252 -7.83 3.23 -31.29
CA ALA A 252 -6.66 3.20 -30.44
C ALA A 252 -5.89 1.90 -30.75
N ALA A 253 -4.75 2.01 -31.41
CA ALA A 253 -3.88 0.86 -31.64
C ALA A 253 -3.13 0.59 -30.33
N ASP A 254 -3.20 -0.62 -29.84
CA ASP A 254 -2.38 -1.09 -28.72
C ASP A 254 -0.90 -0.90 -29.13
N SER A 255 -0.19 -0.13 -28.30
CA SER A 255 1.23 0.16 -28.53
C SER A 255 2.06 -0.50 -27.46
N TRP A 256 3.22 -1.02 -27.80
CA TRP A 256 4.14 -1.68 -26.88
C TRP A 256 5.35 -0.78 -26.64
N PHE A 257 5.77 -0.68 -25.40
CA PHE A 257 6.88 0.15 -24.96
C PHE A 257 7.90 -0.67 -24.19
N VAL A 258 9.16 -0.28 -24.33
CA VAL A 258 10.26 -0.79 -23.51
C VAL A 258 10.52 0.24 -22.43
N ILE A 259 10.34 -0.16 -21.19
CA ILE A 259 10.54 0.69 -20.01
C ILE A 259 11.61 0.11 -19.11
N ASP A 260 12.20 0.96 -18.30
CA ASP A 260 13.02 0.49 -17.19
C ASP A 260 12.12 -0.26 -16.18
N ARG A 261 12.59 -1.40 -15.73
CA ARG A 261 11.87 -2.26 -14.79
C ARG A 261 11.62 -1.58 -13.44
N ILE A 262 12.54 -0.69 -13.03
CA ILE A 262 12.46 0.01 -11.76
C ILE A 262 11.80 1.35 -11.97
N PRO A 263 10.70 1.64 -11.26
CA PRO A 263 10.03 2.92 -11.36
C PRO A 263 10.91 4.04 -10.77
N VAL A 264 10.97 5.17 -11.45
CA VAL A 264 11.64 6.39 -10.96
C VAL A 264 10.88 7.00 -9.78
N VAL A 265 9.55 6.90 -9.82
CA VAL A 265 8.65 7.40 -8.77
C VAL A 265 7.47 6.44 -8.66
N THR A 266 7.10 6.11 -7.43
CA THR A 266 5.88 5.38 -7.06
C THR A 266 4.97 6.28 -6.25
N GLY A 267 3.66 6.31 -6.57
CA GLY A 267 2.68 7.18 -5.92
C GLY A 267 1.58 6.41 -5.19
#